data_8211550dcf340886abbe9dc39b279d9e
#
_entry.id   8211550dcf340886abbe9dc39b279d9e
#
_cell.length_a   1.000
_cell.length_b   1.000
_cell.length_c   1.000
_cell.angle_alpha   90.00
_cell.angle_beta   90.00
_cell.angle_gamma   90.00
#
_symmetry.space_group_name_H-M   'P 1'
#
loop_
_entity.id
_entity.type
_entity.pdbx_description
1 polymer ?
#
loop_
_entity_poly.entity_id
_entity_poly.type
_entity_poly.pdbx_seq_one_letter_code
_entity_poly.pdbx_strand_id
1 'polypeptide(L)'
;MGAKPAIAESVARSALVEAMRAGDSVRGLTSPNPPVGAVILNAEGEIVGVGATQPPGSAHAEIMALRAAGERARGGTAVVTLEPCNHTGRTGPCSQALIAAGIAAVDYLHADPNPVATGGAAALAAAGLKVRQVSAPDAAGVSDALIPWLLSVREQRPHVTLKFAQTLDGFTAAIDGTSQWITGTQARQWVHADRARRDAIIIGTGTAFADDPSLTARYPDGSLRENQPRRVVIGRRDLTAAGDVARNLRRLGYEQYPSVEEALVGLYAEGARDVLVEGGAGLASAFLEADLVDAISAYVAPVLLGAGRGVLDRALVQTLALAPRFHRVETIALGEDVLIEYAR
;
A
#
# COMPACT_ATOMS: atom_id res chain seq x y z
N MET A 1 -34.54 -16.78 -26.42
CA MET A 1 -33.16 -17.05 -25.96
C MET A 1 -33.17 -16.83 -24.45
N GLY A 2 -33.09 -17.93 -23.66
CA GLY A 2 -33.09 -17.84 -22.20
C GLY A 2 -31.88 -17.08 -21.69
N ALA A 3 -32.08 -16.20 -20.72
CA ALA A 3 -31.01 -15.50 -20.04
C ALA A 3 -30.06 -16.55 -19.43
N LYS A 4 -28.79 -16.55 -19.83
CA LYS A 4 -27.77 -17.40 -19.19
C LYS A 4 -27.75 -17.10 -17.68
N PRO A 5 -27.68 -18.12 -16.79
CA PRO A 5 -27.63 -17.88 -15.36
C PRO A 5 -26.46 -16.97 -15.01
N ALA A 6 -26.66 -16.11 -14.03
CA ALA A 6 -25.59 -15.32 -13.45
C ALA A 6 -24.51 -16.27 -12.90
N ILE A 7 -23.24 -15.89 -13.03
CA ILE A 7 -22.13 -16.63 -12.43
C ILE A 7 -22.41 -16.84 -10.95
N ALA A 8 -22.15 -18.06 -10.44
CA ALA A 8 -22.36 -18.38 -9.03
C ALA A 8 -21.57 -17.39 -8.14
N GLU A 9 -22.19 -16.93 -7.07
CA GLU A 9 -21.59 -15.92 -6.16
C GLU A 9 -20.23 -16.37 -5.61
N SER A 10 -20.06 -17.66 -5.35
CA SER A 10 -18.78 -18.24 -4.92
C SER A 10 -17.67 -18.09 -5.95
N VAL A 11 -17.98 -18.22 -7.24
CA VAL A 11 -17.04 -18.05 -8.36
C VAL A 11 -16.63 -16.58 -8.48
N ALA A 12 -17.61 -15.67 -8.43
CA ALA A 12 -17.33 -14.23 -8.46
C ALA A 12 -16.48 -13.78 -7.27
N ARG A 13 -16.74 -14.31 -6.07
CA ARG A 13 -15.95 -14.07 -4.86
C ARG A 13 -14.51 -14.58 -5.02
N SER A 14 -14.31 -15.79 -5.53
CA SER A 14 -12.96 -16.35 -5.76
C SER A 14 -12.19 -15.52 -6.80
N ALA A 15 -12.86 -15.10 -7.88
CA ALA A 15 -12.27 -14.22 -8.89
C ALA A 15 -11.88 -12.84 -8.33
N LEU A 16 -12.68 -12.28 -7.41
CA LEU A 16 -12.35 -11.01 -6.75
C LEU A 16 -11.13 -11.16 -5.84
N VAL A 17 -11.02 -12.25 -5.08
CA VAL A 17 -9.83 -12.56 -4.27
C VAL A 17 -8.59 -12.63 -5.16
N GLU A 18 -8.68 -13.28 -6.31
CA GLU A 18 -7.55 -13.36 -7.25
C GLU A 18 -7.21 -12.01 -7.88
N ALA A 19 -8.22 -11.20 -8.21
CA ALA A 19 -8.00 -9.83 -8.67
C ALA A 19 -7.32 -8.97 -7.56
N MET A 20 -7.74 -9.09 -6.29
CA MET A 20 -7.08 -8.41 -5.17
C MET A 20 -5.62 -8.81 -5.02
N ARG A 21 -5.31 -10.12 -5.13
CA ARG A 21 -3.91 -10.61 -5.10
C ARG A 21 -3.09 -10.08 -6.25
N ALA A 22 -3.65 -10.02 -7.47
CA ALA A 22 -2.98 -9.45 -8.62
C ALA A 22 -2.66 -7.96 -8.40
N GLY A 23 -3.60 -7.16 -7.89
CA GLY A 23 -3.36 -5.77 -7.50
C GLY A 23 -2.31 -5.62 -6.41
N ASP A 24 -2.35 -6.49 -5.38
CA ASP A 24 -1.38 -6.47 -4.30
C ASP A 24 0.07 -6.76 -4.76
N SER A 25 0.23 -7.61 -5.76
CA SER A 25 1.54 -7.97 -6.31
C SER A 25 2.29 -6.80 -6.98
N VAL A 26 1.58 -5.72 -7.32
CA VAL A 26 2.16 -4.56 -8.01
C VAL A 26 2.20 -3.29 -7.16
N ARG A 27 1.91 -3.39 -5.85
CA ARG A 27 2.10 -2.26 -4.91
C ARG A 27 3.54 -1.76 -4.94
N GLY A 28 3.72 -0.43 -4.89
CA GLY A 28 5.00 0.23 -4.99
C GLY A 28 5.57 0.33 -6.42
N LEU A 29 4.91 -0.26 -7.43
CA LEU A 29 5.37 -0.25 -8.82
C LEU A 29 4.51 0.63 -9.75
N THR A 30 3.32 1.01 -9.30
CA THR A 30 2.30 1.65 -10.17
C THR A 30 2.12 3.13 -9.93
N SER A 31 2.57 3.68 -8.81
CA SER A 31 2.38 5.09 -8.44
C SER A 31 2.85 6.05 -9.56
N PRO A 32 2.08 7.09 -9.86
CA PRO A 32 0.88 7.57 -9.18
C PRO A 32 -0.42 6.81 -9.51
N ASN A 33 -0.38 5.80 -10.40
CA ASN A 33 -1.55 5.01 -10.79
C ASN A 33 -1.94 4.03 -9.67
N PRO A 34 -3.25 3.65 -9.59
CA PRO A 34 -3.70 2.66 -8.62
C PRO A 34 -3.16 1.25 -8.93
N PRO A 35 -2.84 0.44 -7.90
CA PRO A 35 -2.48 -0.96 -8.05
C PRO A 35 -3.73 -1.83 -8.26
N VAL A 36 -4.33 -1.74 -9.45
CA VAL A 36 -5.54 -2.48 -9.81
C VAL A 36 -5.20 -3.90 -10.20
N GLY A 37 -6.08 -4.84 -9.82
CA GLY A 37 -6.09 -6.18 -10.34
C GLY A 37 -7.40 -6.48 -11.07
N ALA A 38 -7.32 -7.31 -12.10
CA ALA A 38 -8.44 -7.72 -12.92
C ALA A 38 -8.40 -9.21 -13.25
N VAL A 39 -9.56 -9.84 -13.24
CA VAL A 39 -9.76 -11.25 -13.66
C VAL A 39 -10.82 -11.29 -14.74
N ILE A 40 -10.59 -12.07 -15.79
CA ILE A 40 -11.61 -12.40 -16.79
C ILE A 40 -12.06 -13.84 -16.55
N LEU A 41 -13.35 -13.99 -16.35
CA LEU A 41 -14.06 -15.27 -16.37
C LEU A 41 -14.65 -15.48 -17.76
N ASN A 42 -14.56 -16.70 -18.28
CA ASN A 42 -15.29 -17.07 -19.50
C ASN A 42 -16.82 -17.21 -19.24
N ALA A 43 -17.57 -17.55 -20.25
CA ALA A 43 -19.01 -17.71 -20.15
C ALA A 43 -19.46 -18.89 -19.25
N GLU A 44 -18.55 -19.81 -18.96
CA GLU A 44 -18.72 -20.98 -18.08
C GLU A 44 -18.35 -20.68 -16.63
N GLY A 45 -17.71 -19.50 -16.35
CA GLY A 45 -17.27 -19.08 -15.01
C GLY A 45 -15.85 -19.52 -14.66
N GLU A 46 -15.04 -19.97 -15.63
CA GLU A 46 -13.65 -20.32 -15.43
C GLU A 46 -12.75 -19.10 -15.57
N ILE A 47 -11.72 -18.97 -14.74
CA ILE A 47 -10.68 -17.93 -14.88
C ILE A 47 -9.88 -18.18 -16.14
N VAL A 48 -9.92 -17.26 -17.09
CA VAL A 48 -9.21 -17.35 -18.37
C VAL A 48 -8.17 -16.26 -18.57
N GLY A 49 -8.15 -15.24 -17.72
CA GLY A 49 -7.16 -14.20 -17.73
C GLY A 49 -7.06 -13.50 -16.38
N VAL A 50 -5.82 -13.20 -15.98
CA VAL A 50 -5.50 -12.39 -14.80
C VAL A 50 -4.56 -11.28 -15.23
N GLY A 51 -4.76 -10.08 -14.69
CA GLY A 51 -3.93 -8.92 -14.99
C GLY A 51 -3.81 -7.98 -13.82
N ALA A 52 -2.71 -7.24 -13.79
CA ALA A 52 -2.47 -6.16 -12.84
C ALA A 52 -1.97 -4.92 -13.58
N THR A 53 -2.17 -3.74 -12.97
CA THR A 53 -1.67 -2.46 -13.50
C THR A 53 -0.16 -2.57 -13.73
N GLN A 54 0.28 -2.16 -14.92
CA GLN A 54 1.70 -2.09 -15.25
C GLN A 54 2.30 -0.72 -14.82
N PRO A 55 3.63 -0.57 -14.78
CA PRO A 55 4.27 0.70 -14.45
C PRO A 55 3.69 1.89 -15.23
N PRO A 56 3.79 3.13 -14.73
CA PRO A 56 3.17 4.31 -15.30
C PRO A 56 3.45 4.48 -16.81
N GLY A 57 2.39 4.72 -17.58
CA GLY A 57 2.47 4.83 -19.04
C GLY A 57 2.27 3.52 -19.79
N SER A 58 2.10 2.41 -19.09
CA SER A 58 1.85 1.08 -19.66
C SER A 58 0.36 0.67 -19.50
N ALA A 59 0.05 -0.62 -19.74
CA ALA A 59 -1.31 -1.13 -19.75
C ALA A 59 -1.94 -1.20 -18.35
N HIS A 60 -3.25 -0.95 -18.28
CA HIS A 60 -4.07 -1.18 -17.10
C HIS A 60 -4.35 -2.68 -16.89
N ALA A 61 -4.81 -3.04 -15.69
CA ALA A 61 -5.08 -4.41 -15.29
C ALA A 61 -6.06 -5.13 -16.22
N GLU A 62 -7.14 -4.46 -16.63
CA GLU A 62 -8.17 -5.00 -17.50
C GLU A 62 -7.58 -5.38 -18.88
N ILE A 63 -6.70 -4.52 -19.40
CA ILE A 63 -6.02 -4.78 -20.69
C ILE A 63 -5.11 -6.00 -20.59
N MET A 64 -4.40 -6.14 -19.47
CA MET A 64 -3.54 -7.31 -19.22
C MET A 64 -4.36 -8.59 -19.09
N ALA A 65 -5.46 -8.54 -18.34
CA ALA A 65 -6.37 -9.66 -18.16
C ALA A 65 -7.06 -10.07 -19.49
N LEU A 66 -7.50 -9.10 -20.32
CA LEU A 66 -8.07 -9.35 -21.64
C LEU A 66 -7.04 -9.97 -22.59
N ARG A 67 -5.79 -9.51 -22.58
CA ARG A 67 -4.70 -10.10 -23.40
C ARG A 67 -4.46 -11.56 -23.02
N ALA A 68 -4.47 -11.88 -21.73
CA ALA A 68 -4.31 -13.25 -21.25
C ALA A 68 -5.51 -14.14 -21.60
N ALA A 69 -6.72 -13.59 -21.56
CA ALA A 69 -7.95 -14.33 -21.89
C ALA A 69 -8.10 -14.59 -23.40
N GLY A 70 -7.71 -13.64 -24.23
CA GLY A 70 -7.93 -13.70 -25.70
C GLY A 70 -9.41 -13.84 -26.02
N GLU A 71 -9.73 -14.64 -27.03
CA GLU A 71 -11.12 -14.87 -27.49
C GLU A 71 -12.02 -15.55 -26.43
N ARG A 72 -11.43 -16.19 -25.40
CA ARG A 72 -12.19 -16.80 -24.30
C ARG A 72 -12.91 -15.78 -23.42
N ALA A 73 -12.56 -14.50 -23.52
CA ALA A 73 -13.23 -13.41 -22.81
C ALA A 73 -14.69 -13.19 -23.27
N ARG A 74 -15.01 -13.56 -24.52
CA ARG A 74 -16.31 -13.26 -25.13
C ARG A 74 -17.49 -13.90 -24.38
N GLY A 75 -18.47 -13.06 -24.03
CA GLY A 75 -19.64 -13.48 -23.24
C GLY A 75 -19.37 -13.75 -21.78
N GLY A 76 -18.14 -13.50 -21.33
CA GLY A 76 -17.65 -13.69 -19.97
C GLY A 76 -17.92 -12.50 -19.04
N THR A 77 -17.30 -12.56 -17.85
CA THR A 77 -17.38 -11.51 -16.82
C THR A 77 -15.98 -10.98 -16.50
N ALA A 78 -15.83 -9.67 -16.46
CA ALA A 78 -14.65 -9.02 -15.88
C ALA A 78 -14.89 -8.72 -14.39
N VAL A 79 -13.95 -9.11 -13.52
CA VAL A 79 -13.95 -8.82 -12.08
C VAL A 79 -12.74 -7.94 -11.80
N VAL A 80 -12.96 -6.70 -11.35
CA VAL A 80 -11.92 -5.68 -11.24
C VAL A 80 -11.93 -5.04 -9.85
N THR A 81 -10.79 -4.73 -9.29
CA THR A 81 -10.72 -4.11 -7.96
C THR A 81 -11.11 -2.64 -7.96
N LEU A 82 -11.06 -1.94 -9.10
CA LEU A 82 -11.47 -0.54 -9.27
C LEU A 82 -12.40 -0.41 -10.48
N GLU A 83 -13.32 0.55 -10.45
CA GLU A 83 -14.19 0.88 -11.59
C GLU A 83 -13.34 1.07 -12.87
N PRO A 84 -13.65 0.38 -13.98
CA PRO A 84 -12.91 0.54 -15.25
C PRO A 84 -12.95 1.97 -15.74
N CYS A 85 -11.80 2.54 -16.07
CA CYS A 85 -11.71 3.94 -16.50
C CYS A 85 -12.46 4.22 -17.82
N ASN A 86 -12.96 5.47 -17.95
CA ASN A 86 -13.69 5.93 -19.13
C ASN A 86 -13.04 7.17 -19.80
N HIS A 87 -11.81 7.49 -19.49
CA HIS A 87 -11.08 8.59 -20.11
C HIS A 87 -10.05 8.07 -21.12
N THR A 88 -9.79 8.89 -22.15
CA THR A 88 -8.72 8.62 -23.10
C THR A 88 -7.43 9.23 -22.56
N GLY A 89 -6.56 8.40 -22.00
CA GLY A 89 -5.22 8.76 -21.59
C GLY A 89 -4.17 8.39 -22.64
N ARG A 90 -3.04 7.85 -22.20
CA ARG A 90 -2.01 7.27 -23.10
C ARG A 90 -2.48 5.97 -23.77
N THR A 91 -3.41 5.28 -23.13
CA THR A 91 -4.15 4.12 -23.65
C THR A 91 -5.62 4.48 -23.77
N GLY A 92 -6.37 3.81 -24.64
CA GLY A 92 -7.82 3.98 -24.72
C GLY A 92 -8.53 3.55 -23.44
N PRO A 93 -9.80 3.98 -23.21
CA PRO A 93 -10.56 3.64 -22.01
C PRO A 93 -10.72 2.14 -21.82
N CYS A 94 -10.53 1.64 -20.60
CA CYS A 94 -10.74 0.22 -20.28
C CYS A 94 -12.19 -0.22 -20.52
N SER A 95 -13.17 0.67 -20.27
CA SER A 95 -14.58 0.44 -20.62
C SER A 95 -14.77 0.07 -22.08
N GLN A 96 -14.13 0.77 -23.01
CA GLN A 96 -14.22 0.48 -24.44
C GLN A 96 -13.53 -0.84 -24.83
N ALA A 97 -12.41 -1.16 -24.18
CA ALA A 97 -11.72 -2.42 -24.41
C ALA A 97 -12.57 -3.63 -23.97
N LEU A 98 -13.24 -3.52 -22.81
CA LEU A 98 -14.17 -4.56 -22.32
C LEU A 98 -15.36 -4.75 -23.24
N ILE A 99 -15.94 -3.65 -23.75
CA ILE A 99 -17.05 -3.70 -24.73
C ILE A 99 -16.57 -4.38 -26.02
N ALA A 100 -15.43 -3.98 -26.57
CA ALA A 100 -14.86 -4.52 -27.82
C ALA A 100 -14.52 -6.02 -27.68
N ALA A 101 -14.07 -6.46 -26.52
CA ALA A 101 -13.82 -7.88 -26.22
C ALA A 101 -15.09 -8.72 -26.11
N GLY A 102 -16.28 -8.09 -26.11
CA GLY A 102 -17.56 -8.76 -25.98
C GLY A 102 -17.84 -9.32 -24.59
N ILE A 103 -17.33 -8.67 -23.54
CA ILE A 103 -17.66 -8.99 -22.14
C ILE A 103 -19.17 -8.77 -21.91
N ALA A 104 -19.81 -9.67 -21.18
CA ALA A 104 -21.24 -9.61 -20.87
C ALA A 104 -21.55 -8.95 -19.53
N ALA A 105 -20.64 -9.04 -18.56
CA ALA A 105 -20.81 -8.46 -17.23
C ALA A 105 -19.50 -7.92 -16.66
N VAL A 106 -19.62 -6.92 -15.78
CA VAL A 106 -18.50 -6.34 -15.02
C VAL A 106 -18.88 -6.24 -13.56
N ASP A 107 -18.07 -6.86 -12.69
CA ASP A 107 -18.13 -6.69 -11.25
C ASP A 107 -16.91 -5.88 -10.82
N TYR A 108 -17.10 -4.80 -10.04
CA TYR A 108 -15.98 -3.99 -9.55
C TYR A 108 -16.13 -3.73 -8.04
N LEU A 109 -14.98 -3.61 -7.36
CA LEU A 109 -14.96 -3.45 -5.90
C LEU A 109 -15.16 -1.99 -5.49
N HIS A 110 -14.29 -1.09 -5.93
CA HIS A 110 -14.31 0.33 -5.57
C HIS A 110 -14.73 1.20 -6.74
N ALA A 111 -15.54 2.23 -6.46
CA ALA A 111 -15.75 3.32 -7.42
C ALA A 111 -14.46 4.16 -7.53
N ASP A 112 -14.17 4.68 -8.72
CA ASP A 112 -13.00 5.55 -8.92
C ASP A 112 -13.31 6.96 -8.36
N PRO A 113 -12.57 7.45 -7.35
CA PRO A 113 -12.76 8.78 -6.79
C PRO A 113 -12.25 9.91 -7.70
N ASN A 114 -11.49 9.59 -8.76
CA ASN A 114 -10.94 10.58 -9.67
C ASN A 114 -11.99 11.03 -10.68
N PRO A 115 -12.45 12.33 -10.65
CA PRO A 115 -13.49 12.82 -11.54
C PRO A 115 -13.16 12.69 -13.04
N VAL A 116 -11.86 12.61 -13.38
CA VAL A 116 -11.43 12.46 -14.79
C VAL A 116 -11.59 11.01 -15.27
N ALA A 117 -11.45 10.03 -14.39
CA ALA A 117 -11.44 8.61 -14.73
C ALA A 117 -12.79 7.93 -14.54
N THR A 118 -13.66 8.49 -13.69
CA THR A 118 -15.00 7.95 -13.34
C THR A 118 -15.94 7.86 -14.54
N GLY A 119 -17.04 7.10 -14.39
CA GLY A 119 -18.11 6.97 -15.38
C GLY A 119 -17.98 5.73 -16.28
N GLY A 120 -17.00 4.87 -16.01
CA GLY A 120 -16.86 3.61 -16.75
C GLY A 120 -18.01 2.66 -16.51
N ALA A 121 -18.51 2.55 -15.29
CA ALA A 121 -19.69 1.76 -14.97
C ALA A 121 -20.92 2.19 -15.75
N ALA A 122 -21.17 3.51 -15.85
CA ALA A 122 -22.27 4.05 -16.63
C ALA A 122 -22.13 3.79 -18.12
N ALA A 123 -20.90 3.96 -18.69
CA ALA A 123 -20.61 3.70 -20.09
C ALA A 123 -20.80 2.21 -20.44
N LEU A 124 -20.35 1.30 -19.60
CA LEU A 124 -20.53 -0.14 -19.76
C LEU A 124 -22.01 -0.53 -19.70
N ALA A 125 -22.77 0.01 -18.73
CA ALA A 125 -24.20 -0.21 -18.63
C ALA A 125 -24.98 0.32 -19.84
N ALA A 126 -24.63 1.50 -20.34
CA ALA A 126 -25.20 2.08 -21.57
C ALA A 126 -24.92 1.22 -22.81
N ALA A 127 -23.80 0.52 -22.84
CA ALA A 127 -23.46 -0.45 -23.89
C ALA A 127 -24.16 -1.81 -23.72
N GLY A 128 -25.00 -1.98 -22.68
CA GLY A 128 -25.80 -3.19 -22.45
C GLY A 128 -25.13 -4.27 -21.60
N LEU A 129 -23.97 -4.00 -21.00
CA LEU A 129 -23.33 -4.92 -20.06
C LEU A 129 -24.04 -4.91 -18.69
N LYS A 130 -24.03 -6.03 -18.00
CA LYS A 130 -24.46 -6.10 -16.59
C LYS A 130 -23.32 -5.57 -15.73
N VAL A 131 -23.55 -4.48 -15.01
CA VAL A 131 -22.51 -3.86 -14.16
C VAL A 131 -22.93 -3.87 -12.70
N ARG A 132 -22.05 -4.32 -11.79
CA ARG A 132 -22.31 -4.36 -10.36
C ARG A 132 -21.10 -3.86 -9.58
N GLN A 133 -21.34 -3.02 -8.60
CA GLN A 133 -20.38 -2.82 -7.52
C GLN A 133 -20.58 -3.92 -6.49
N VAL A 134 -19.48 -4.57 -6.09
CA VAL A 134 -19.48 -5.68 -5.12
C VAL A 134 -18.76 -5.29 -3.84
N SER A 135 -19.00 -6.01 -2.75
CA SER A 135 -18.30 -5.80 -1.49
C SER A 135 -17.02 -6.62 -1.42
N ALA A 136 -16.04 -6.12 -0.65
CA ALA A 136 -14.82 -6.88 -0.38
C ALA A 136 -15.15 -8.23 0.28
N PRO A 137 -14.53 -9.32 -0.15
CA PRO A 137 -14.72 -10.61 0.49
C PRO A 137 -14.01 -10.63 1.85
N ASP A 138 -14.64 -11.24 2.83
CA ASP A 138 -13.95 -11.61 4.06
C ASP A 138 -13.06 -12.83 3.76
N ALA A 139 -11.80 -12.56 3.46
CA ALA A 139 -10.80 -13.57 3.08
C ALA A 139 -9.49 -13.31 3.83
N ALA A 140 -9.14 -14.22 4.74
CA ALA A 140 -7.91 -14.12 5.51
C ALA A 140 -6.67 -14.04 4.59
N GLY A 141 -5.73 -13.16 4.93
CA GLY A 141 -4.47 -12.98 4.21
C GLY A 141 -4.62 -12.32 2.82
N VAL A 142 -5.72 -11.62 2.56
CA VAL A 142 -5.91 -10.84 1.33
C VAL A 142 -6.09 -9.37 1.71
N SER A 143 -5.06 -8.58 1.50
CA SER A 143 -5.12 -7.13 1.71
C SER A 143 -5.74 -6.41 0.52
N ASP A 144 -6.45 -5.32 0.78
CA ASP A 144 -6.93 -4.44 -0.28
C ASP A 144 -5.85 -3.42 -0.64
N ALA A 145 -5.13 -3.71 -1.71
CA ALA A 145 -4.02 -2.90 -2.20
C ALA A 145 -4.42 -1.47 -2.59
N LEU A 146 -5.72 -1.24 -2.86
CA LEU A 146 -6.23 0.06 -3.30
C LEU A 146 -6.47 1.03 -2.14
N ILE A 147 -6.67 0.57 -0.91
CA ILE A 147 -7.00 1.45 0.21
C ILE A 147 -6.00 2.61 0.38
N PRO A 148 -4.67 2.38 0.38
CA PRO A 148 -3.71 3.48 0.47
C PRO A 148 -3.86 4.50 -0.67
N TRP A 149 -4.06 4.02 -1.89
CA TRP A 149 -4.23 4.88 -3.06
C TRP A 149 -5.54 5.68 -3.00
N LEU A 150 -6.66 5.04 -2.65
CA LEU A 150 -7.97 5.68 -2.52
C LEU A 150 -7.95 6.80 -1.47
N LEU A 151 -7.35 6.52 -0.30
CA LEU A 151 -7.19 7.51 0.76
C LEU A 151 -6.28 8.66 0.30
N SER A 152 -5.17 8.33 -0.37
CA SER A 152 -4.23 9.33 -0.89
C SER A 152 -4.89 10.28 -1.88
N VAL A 153 -5.69 9.78 -2.82
CA VAL A 153 -6.40 10.62 -3.80
C VAL A 153 -7.45 11.50 -3.11
N ARG A 154 -8.19 10.95 -2.14
CA ARG A 154 -9.21 11.69 -1.40
C ARG A 154 -8.62 12.80 -0.54
N GLU A 155 -7.57 12.49 0.21
CA GLU A 155 -6.93 13.43 1.16
C GLU A 155 -5.88 14.34 0.49
N GLN A 156 -5.57 14.11 -0.80
CA GLN A 156 -4.54 14.84 -1.57
C GLN A 156 -3.16 14.86 -0.91
N ARG A 157 -2.83 13.77 -0.21
CA ARG A 157 -1.52 13.49 0.39
C ARG A 157 -1.22 12.00 0.31
N PRO A 158 0.03 11.54 0.45
CA PRO A 158 0.29 10.11 0.57
C PRO A 158 -0.42 9.51 1.78
N HIS A 159 -0.88 8.28 1.66
CA HIS A 159 -1.27 7.45 2.79
C HIS A 159 -0.04 7.17 3.66
N VAL A 160 -0.17 7.32 4.97
CA VAL A 160 0.93 7.23 5.93
C VAL A 160 0.74 6.01 6.83
N THR A 161 1.65 5.04 6.73
CA THR A 161 1.77 3.96 7.69
C THR A 161 2.90 4.28 8.68
N LEU A 162 2.60 4.38 9.96
CA LEU A 162 3.59 4.48 11.03
C LEU A 162 4.03 3.08 11.44
N LYS A 163 5.31 2.77 11.27
CA LYS A 163 5.89 1.50 11.68
C LYS A 163 6.81 1.68 12.88
N PHE A 164 6.65 0.84 13.89
CA PHE A 164 7.60 0.71 14.99
C PHE A 164 7.79 -0.74 15.41
N ALA A 165 8.94 -1.02 16.03
CA ALA A 165 9.22 -2.28 16.70
C ALA A 165 9.41 -2.01 18.19
N GLN A 166 8.72 -2.77 19.02
CA GLN A 166 8.77 -2.58 20.47
C GLN A 166 8.90 -3.92 21.21
N THR A 167 9.37 -3.83 22.43
CA THR A 167 9.33 -4.92 23.41
C THR A 167 7.90 -5.16 23.86
N LEU A 168 7.64 -6.29 24.55
CA LEU A 168 6.33 -6.62 25.09
C LEU A 168 5.83 -5.57 26.11
N ASP A 169 6.73 -4.89 26.79
CA ASP A 169 6.45 -3.79 27.72
C ASP A 169 6.55 -2.39 27.11
N GLY A 170 6.58 -2.28 25.74
CA GLY A 170 6.32 -1.04 25.01
C GLY A 170 7.54 -0.16 24.72
N PHE A 171 8.78 -0.66 24.83
CA PHE A 171 9.98 0.12 24.57
C PHE A 171 10.57 -0.15 23.20
N THR A 172 11.04 0.90 22.53
CA THR A 172 11.70 0.85 21.22
C THR A 172 13.24 0.91 21.32
N ALA A 173 13.77 1.22 22.48
CA ALA A 173 15.19 1.16 22.81
C ALA A 173 15.39 1.05 24.33
N ALA A 174 16.51 0.48 24.75
CA ALA A 174 16.93 0.46 26.16
C ALA A 174 17.34 1.85 26.66
N ILE A 175 17.63 1.99 27.96
CA ILE A 175 18.02 3.26 28.61
C ILE A 175 19.32 3.80 28.00
N ASP A 176 20.26 2.94 27.64
CA ASP A 176 21.54 3.31 27.02
C ASP A 176 21.40 3.68 25.52
N GLY A 177 20.19 3.55 24.96
CA GLY A 177 19.89 3.84 23.57
C GLY A 177 20.08 2.67 22.62
N THR A 178 20.51 1.50 23.08
CA THR A 178 20.58 0.30 22.22
C THR A 178 19.18 -0.14 21.79
N SER A 179 19.00 -0.40 20.48
CA SER A 179 17.72 -0.79 19.87
C SER A 179 17.85 -1.98 18.91
N GLN A 180 19.06 -2.44 18.65
CA GLN A 180 19.33 -3.52 17.70
C GLN A 180 19.76 -4.79 18.45
N TRP A 181 19.05 -5.93 18.31
CA TRP A 181 17.81 -6.10 17.54
C TRP A 181 16.69 -6.44 18.52
N ILE A 182 15.63 -5.64 18.53
CA ILE A 182 14.45 -5.94 19.34
C ILE A 182 13.71 -7.12 18.72
N THR A 183 13.46 -7.08 17.41
CA THR A 183 12.74 -8.13 16.67
C THR A 183 13.65 -9.13 16.00
N GLY A 184 13.14 -10.34 15.81
CA GLY A 184 13.84 -11.46 15.18
C GLY A 184 14.00 -11.33 13.66
N THR A 185 14.63 -12.33 13.06
CA THR A 185 14.97 -12.33 11.63
C THR A 185 13.75 -12.32 10.71
N GLN A 186 12.68 -13.06 11.07
CA GLN A 186 11.46 -13.13 10.26
C GLN A 186 10.76 -11.78 10.18
N ALA A 187 10.64 -11.07 11.31
CA ALA A 187 10.08 -9.72 11.33
C ALA A 187 10.90 -8.75 10.48
N ARG A 188 12.24 -8.80 10.54
CA ARG A 188 13.11 -7.96 9.70
C ARG A 188 12.97 -8.27 8.21
N GLN A 189 12.83 -9.56 7.83
CA GLN A 189 12.56 -9.95 6.44
C GLN A 189 11.20 -9.41 5.97
N TRP A 190 10.19 -9.45 6.83
CA TRP A 190 8.88 -8.87 6.52
C TRP A 190 8.97 -7.36 6.28
N VAL A 191 9.70 -6.63 7.13
CA VAL A 191 9.95 -5.18 6.94
C VAL A 191 10.60 -4.90 5.58
N HIS A 192 11.57 -5.71 5.16
CA HIS A 192 12.18 -5.53 3.84
C HIS A 192 11.21 -5.81 2.68
N ALA A 193 10.30 -6.76 2.84
CA ALA A 193 9.25 -7.02 1.86
C ALA A 193 8.24 -5.86 1.80
N ASP A 194 7.83 -5.33 2.96
CA ASP A 194 6.94 -4.16 3.05
C ASP A 194 7.56 -2.91 2.43
N ARG A 195 8.84 -2.64 2.68
CA ARG A 195 9.57 -1.51 2.08
C ARG A 195 9.53 -1.51 0.55
N ALA A 196 9.61 -2.68 -0.08
CA ALA A 196 9.52 -2.80 -1.54
C ALA A 196 8.13 -2.46 -2.10
N ARG A 197 7.12 -2.39 -1.25
CA ARG A 197 5.72 -2.10 -1.60
C ARG A 197 5.32 -0.65 -1.33
N ARG A 198 6.29 0.19 -0.90
CA ARG A 198 6.08 1.60 -0.53
C ARG A 198 6.76 2.52 -1.55
N ASP A 199 6.16 3.68 -1.78
CA ASP A 199 6.75 4.71 -2.64
C ASP A 199 7.93 5.41 -1.96
N ALA A 200 7.83 5.61 -0.64
CA ALA A 200 8.91 6.23 0.14
C ALA A 200 8.98 5.68 1.57
N ILE A 201 10.19 5.70 2.14
CA ILE A 201 10.44 5.53 3.58
C ILE A 201 10.86 6.87 4.15
N ILE A 202 10.22 7.25 5.26
CA ILE A 202 10.45 8.52 5.94
C ILE A 202 11.09 8.26 7.31
N ILE A 203 12.21 8.93 7.59
CA ILE A 203 12.85 8.97 8.91
C ILE A 203 13.13 10.41 9.34
N GLY A 204 13.40 10.61 10.61
CA GLY A 204 13.89 11.90 11.11
C GLY A 204 15.42 12.01 11.03
N THR A 205 15.95 13.23 11.06
CA THR A 205 17.40 13.46 11.15
C THR A 205 18.02 12.77 12.38
N GLY A 206 17.26 12.60 13.48
CA GLY A 206 17.74 11.85 14.67
C GLY A 206 18.12 10.42 14.33
N THR A 207 17.24 9.69 13.67
CA THR A 207 17.49 8.32 13.20
C THR A 207 18.62 8.26 12.17
N ALA A 208 18.66 9.24 11.24
CA ALA A 208 19.73 9.32 10.24
C ALA A 208 21.11 9.41 10.88
N PHE A 209 21.26 10.20 11.96
CA PHE A 209 22.51 10.37 12.69
C PHE A 209 22.84 9.19 13.61
N ALA A 210 21.86 8.59 14.26
CA ALA A 210 22.09 7.54 15.25
C ALA A 210 22.41 6.19 14.58
N ASP A 211 21.71 5.84 13.49
CA ASP A 211 21.67 4.48 12.96
C ASP A 211 22.38 4.33 11.60
N ASP A 212 22.77 5.43 10.92
CA ASP A 212 23.30 5.44 9.55
C ASP A 212 22.55 4.45 8.61
N PRO A 213 21.22 4.51 8.53
CA PRO A 213 20.43 3.48 7.90
C PRO A 213 20.53 3.54 6.37
N SER A 214 20.49 2.37 5.72
CA SER A 214 20.44 2.28 4.26
C SER A 214 19.01 2.47 3.69
N LEU A 215 17.98 2.22 4.47
CA LEU A 215 16.56 2.26 4.08
C LEU A 215 16.27 1.50 2.78
N THR A 216 16.93 0.38 2.57
CA THR A 216 16.78 -0.46 1.38
C THR A 216 15.78 -1.57 1.60
N ALA A 217 15.14 -2.02 0.53
CA ALA A 217 14.38 -3.25 0.46
C ALA A 217 15.29 -4.40 0.00
N ARG A 218 15.33 -5.52 0.73
CA ARG A 218 16.24 -6.65 0.47
C ARG A 218 15.51 -7.99 0.48
N TYR A 219 16.08 -8.94 -0.24
CA TYR A 219 15.75 -10.35 -0.09
C TYR A 219 16.43 -10.95 1.14
N PRO A 220 16.02 -12.16 1.59
CA PRO A 220 16.64 -12.83 2.76
C PRO A 220 18.14 -13.12 2.61
N ASP A 221 18.64 -13.24 1.39
CA ASP A 221 20.07 -13.42 1.09
C ASP A 221 20.88 -12.12 1.13
N GLY A 222 20.22 -10.98 1.42
CA GLY A 222 20.82 -9.65 1.50
C GLY A 222 20.90 -8.91 0.17
N SER A 223 20.57 -9.53 -0.97
CA SER A 223 20.50 -8.85 -2.27
C SER A 223 19.38 -7.82 -2.29
N LEU A 224 19.51 -6.78 -3.11
CA LEU A 224 18.50 -5.73 -3.24
C LEU A 224 17.29 -6.27 -4.02
N ARG A 225 16.10 -5.92 -3.56
CA ARG A 225 14.88 -6.09 -4.36
C ARG A 225 14.89 -5.11 -5.54
N GLU A 226 14.22 -5.44 -6.61
CA GLU A 226 14.13 -4.61 -7.83
C GLU A 226 13.50 -3.27 -7.54
N ASN A 227 12.44 -3.26 -6.72
CA ASN A 227 11.81 -2.02 -6.29
C ASN A 227 12.44 -1.51 -4.99
N GLN A 228 12.92 -0.27 -5.05
CA GLN A 228 13.52 0.43 -3.91
C GLN A 228 12.71 1.69 -3.61
N PRO A 229 12.25 1.87 -2.37
CA PRO A 229 11.52 3.08 -2.00
C PRO A 229 12.44 4.30 -2.03
N ARG A 230 11.87 5.47 -2.28
CA ARG A 230 12.54 6.76 -2.06
C ARG A 230 12.93 6.88 -0.59
N ARG A 231 14.06 7.51 -0.32
CA ARG A 231 14.58 7.74 1.04
C ARG A 231 14.34 9.18 1.41
N VAL A 232 13.55 9.41 2.44
CA VAL A 232 13.14 10.74 2.86
C VAL A 232 13.57 10.99 4.30
N VAL A 233 14.18 12.15 4.52
CA VAL A 233 14.62 12.57 5.86
C VAL A 233 13.91 13.86 6.24
N ILE A 234 13.25 13.88 7.39
CA ILE A 234 12.59 15.08 7.92
C ILE A 234 13.45 15.72 9.00
N GLY A 235 13.63 17.02 8.86
CA GLY A 235 14.36 17.88 9.79
C GLY A 235 15.40 18.74 9.11
N ARG A 236 15.90 19.75 9.84
CA ARG A 236 16.78 20.82 9.31
C ARG A 236 18.26 20.60 9.56
N ARG A 237 18.65 19.53 10.28
CA ARG A 237 20.06 19.25 10.51
C ARG A 237 20.71 18.84 9.21
N ASP A 238 21.86 19.46 8.91
CA ASP A 238 22.65 19.16 7.70
C ASP A 238 23.32 17.78 7.83
N LEU A 239 22.90 16.84 6.98
CA LEU A 239 23.50 15.50 6.92
C LEU A 239 24.82 15.48 6.15
N THR A 240 25.17 16.53 5.39
CA THR A 240 26.40 16.60 4.60
C THR A 240 27.58 17.05 5.45
N ALA A 241 27.37 17.90 6.45
CA ALA A 241 28.39 18.45 7.33
C ALA A 241 28.87 17.47 8.43
N ALA A 242 28.28 16.30 8.53
CA ALA A 242 28.32 15.45 9.72
C ALA A 242 29.42 14.37 9.71
N GLY A 243 30.55 14.55 9.01
CA GLY A 243 31.66 13.59 9.04
C GLY A 243 31.26 12.18 8.64
N ASP A 244 31.43 11.20 9.54
CA ASP A 244 31.19 9.78 9.29
C ASP A 244 29.71 9.32 9.54
N VAL A 245 28.79 10.19 9.92
CA VAL A 245 27.38 9.83 10.12
C VAL A 245 26.56 10.00 8.84
N ALA A 246 25.44 9.27 8.73
CA ALA A 246 24.54 9.25 7.58
C ALA A 246 25.24 8.93 6.23
N ARG A 247 26.33 8.16 6.25
CA ARG A 247 27.12 7.77 5.06
C ARG A 247 26.29 6.99 4.06
N ASN A 248 25.45 6.07 4.56
CA ASN A 248 24.61 5.24 3.70
C ASN A 248 23.61 6.07 2.92
N LEU A 249 22.94 7.03 3.57
CA LEU A 249 21.97 7.92 2.92
C LEU A 249 22.67 8.80 1.87
N ARG A 250 23.83 9.40 2.20
CA ARG A 250 24.62 10.20 1.24
C ARG A 250 25.06 9.38 0.02
N ARG A 251 25.48 8.14 0.23
CA ARG A 251 25.91 7.24 -0.85
C ARG A 251 24.75 6.77 -1.73
N LEU A 252 23.57 6.50 -1.14
CA LEU A 252 22.42 5.94 -1.83
C LEU A 252 21.46 6.99 -2.39
N GLY A 253 21.64 8.26 -1.99
CA GLY A 253 20.73 9.36 -2.28
C GLY A 253 19.55 9.40 -1.31
N TYR A 254 19.12 10.60 -0.96
CA TYR A 254 17.98 10.91 -0.12
C TYR A 254 17.40 12.26 -0.48
N GLU A 255 16.18 12.49 -0.07
CA GLU A 255 15.49 13.78 -0.13
C GLU A 255 15.35 14.29 1.30
N GLN A 256 15.49 15.60 1.49
CA GLN A 256 15.34 16.20 2.82
C GLN A 256 14.31 17.30 2.81
N TYR A 257 13.38 17.22 3.77
CA TYR A 257 12.33 18.22 3.98
C TYR A 257 12.41 18.77 5.40
N PRO A 258 12.11 20.06 5.59
CA PRO A 258 12.21 20.70 6.91
C PRO A 258 11.07 20.30 7.87
N SER A 259 9.90 19.90 7.35
CA SER A 259 8.72 19.51 8.12
C SER A 259 7.99 18.32 7.54
N VAL A 260 7.06 17.76 8.32
CA VAL A 260 6.20 16.63 7.90
C VAL A 260 5.28 17.05 6.76
N GLU A 261 4.69 18.21 6.87
CA GLU A 261 3.71 18.76 5.91
C GLU A 261 4.38 19.01 4.56
N GLU A 262 5.55 19.65 4.55
CA GLU A 262 6.30 19.91 3.31
C GLU A 262 6.72 18.59 2.63
N ALA A 263 7.11 17.57 3.42
CA ALA A 263 7.45 16.26 2.89
C ALA A 263 6.24 15.59 2.21
N LEU A 264 5.07 15.58 2.85
CA LEU A 264 3.88 14.95 2.28
C LEU A 264 3.38 15.68 1.03
N VAL A 265 3.39 17.03 1.03
CA VAL A 265 3.03 17.84 -0.14
C VAL A 265 3.96 17.56 -1.31
N GLY A 266 5.28 17.59 -1.08
CA GLY A 266 6.28 17.33 -2.12
C GLY A 266 6.16 15.90 -2.69
N LEU A 267 6.07 14.91 -1.82
CA LEU A 267 5.92 13.51 -2.22
C LEU A 267 4.65 13.26 -3.04
N TYR A 268 3.51 13.83 -2.63
CA TYR A 268 2.26 13.70 -3.37
C TYR A 268 2.33 14.35 -4.76
N ALA A 269 2.89 15.55 -4.85
CA ALA A 269 3.07 16.27 -6.11
C ALA A 269 3.95 15.48 -7.10
N GLU A 270 4.93 14.73 -6.61
CA GLU A 270 5.81 13.87 -7.39
C GLU A 270 5.28 12.44 -7.59
N GLY A 271 4.03 12.19 -7.21
CA GLY A 271 3.31 10.96 -7.52
C GLY A 271 3.34 9.88 -6.45
N ALA A 272 3.97 10.08 -5.30
CA ALA A 272 3.89 9.11 -4.20
C ALA A 272 2.46 9.03 -3.64
N ARG A 273 2.01 7.82 -3.32
CA ARG A 273 0.66 7.55 -2.80
C ARG A 273 0.67 6.78 -1.48
N ASP A 274 1.73 6.02 -1.19
CA ASP A 274 1.82 5.16 -0.01
C ASP A 274 3.23 5.26 0.60
N VAL A 275 3.33 5.78 1.83
CA VAL A 275 4.61 6.01 2.51
C VAL A 275 4.69 5.31 3.86
N LEU A 276 5.91 4.86 4.20
CA LEU A 276 6.22 4.20 5.46
C LEU A 276 7.07 5.12 6.33
N VAL A 277 6.60 5.44 7.53
CA VAL A 277 7.35 6.20 8.53
C VAL A 277 8.05 5.21 9.47
N GLU A 278 9.38 5.17 9.40
CA GLU A 278 10.23 4.33 10.27
C GLU A 278 11.10 5.20 11.19
N GLY A 279 10.55 6.31 11.65
CA GLY A 279 11.28 7.25 12.48
C GLY A 279 11.35 6.85 13.95
N GLY A 280 12.21 7.54 14.71
CA GLY A 280 12.21 7.48 16.16
C GLY A 280 11.00 8.19 16.77
N ALA A 281 10.90 8.12 18.11
CA ALA A 281 9.76 8.60 18.89
C ALA A 281 9.34 10.05 18.58
N GLY A 282 10.29 10.96 18.33
CA GLY A 282 9.98 12.36 18.01
C GLY A 282 9.25 12.52 16.68
N LEU A 283 9.62 11.75 15.65
CA LEU A 283 8.94 11.80 14.35
C LEU A 283 7.56 11.14 14.44
N ALA A 284 7.46 9.99 15.15
CA ALA A 284 6.19 9.33 15.41
C ALA A 284 5.19 10.26 16.14
N SER A 285 5.67 10.98 17.16
CA SER A 285 4.86 11.98 17.86
C SER A 285 4.41 13.10 16.93
N ALA A 286 5.30 13.62 16.08
CA ALA A 286 4.96 14.71 15.14
C ALA A 286 3.87 14.30 14.13
N PHE A 287 3.95 13.10 13.56
CA PHE A 287 2.92 12.60 12.66
C PHE A 287 1.56 12.40 13.35
N LEU A 288 1.55 11.88 14.58
CA LEU A 288 0.32 11.66 15.34
C LEU A 288 -0.31 12.97 15.84
N GLU A 289 0.50 13.94 16.29
CA GLU A 289 0.02 15.28 16.68
C GLU A 289 -0.60 16.04 15.52
N ALA A 290 -0.04 15.90 14.32
CA ALA A 290 -0.56 16.51 13.10
C ALA A 290 -1.76 15.76 12.52
N ASP A 291 -2.21 14.66 13.13
CA ASP A 291 -3.32 13.83 12.65
C ASP A 291 -3.08 13.18 11.26
N LEU A 292 -1.82 12.85 10.95
CA LEU A 292 -1.37 12.43 9.62
C LEU A 292 -1.08 10.92 9.51
N VAL A 293 -1.41 10.13 10.55
CA VAL A 293 -1.22 8.66 10.53
C VAL A 293 -2.52 7.97 10.13
N ASP A 294 -2.52 7.24 9.03
CA ASP A 294 -3.67 6.48 8.51
C ASP A 294 -3.65 5.02 8.96
N ALA A 295 -2.45 4.45 9.11
CA ALA A 295 -2.26 3.06 9.51
C ALA A 295 -1.04 2.91 10.43
N ILE A 296 -1.04 1.83 11.21
CA ILE A 296 0.07 1.48 12.11
C ILE A 296 0.47 0.02 11.87
N SER A 297 1.78 -0.22 11.70
CA SER A 297 2.39 -1.55 11.70
C SER A 297 3.24 -1.70 12.97
N ALA A 298 2.66 -2.32 14.01
CA ALA A 298 3.28 -2.52 15.31
C ALA A 298 3.91 -3.91 15.40
N TYR A 299 5.24 -3.97 15.45
CA TYR A 299 5.99 -5.21 15.69
C TYR A 299 6.26 -5.35 17.18
N VAL A 300 5.78 -6.42 17.78
CA VAL A 300 5.92 -6.70 19.22
C VAL A 300 6.80 -7.93 19.40
N ALA A 301 7.95 -7.75 20.07
CA ALA A 301 8.88 -8.82 20.38
C ALA A 301 8.67 -9.33 21.83
N PRO A 302 8.88 -10.62 22.11
CA PRO A 302 8.74 -11.20 23.45
C PRO A 302 9.96 -10.89 24.35
N VAL A 303 10.28 -9.60 24.45
CA VAL A 303 11.40 -9.05 25.25
C VAL A 303 10.85 -8.06 26.27
N LEU A 304 11.44 -8.00 27.46
CA LEU A 304 11.11 -7.04 28.51
C LEU A 304 12.35 -6.22 28.85
N LEU A 305 12.22 -4.92 28.91
CA LEU A 305 13.27 -3.99 29.30
C LEU A 305 13.03 -3.35 30.67
N GLY A 306 11.78 -3.25 31.11
CA GLY A 306 11.38 -2.60 32.37
C GLY A 306 11.46 -1.07 32.32
N ALA A 307 12.41 -0.50 31.59
CA ALA A 307 12.56 0.93 31.31
C ALA A 307 13.30 1.13 29.99
N GLY A 308 13.03 2.26 29.30
CA GLY A 308 13.64 2.56 28.01
C GLY A 308 12.98 3.75 27.33
N ARG A 309 13.18 3.87 26.00
CA ARG A 309 12.50 4.86 25.17
C ARG A 309 11.20 4.27 24.63
N GLY A 310 10.09 4.97 24.82
CA GLY A 310 8.79 4.58 24.27
C GLY A 310 8.67 4.83 22.76
N VAL A 311 7.54 4.39 22.20
CA VAL A 311 7.17 4.66 20.80
C VAL A 311 7.05 6.17 20.54
N LEU A 312 6.61 6.92 21.55
CA LEU A 312 6.44 8.37 21.52
C LEU A 312 7.35 9.03 22.56
N ASP A 313 7.83 10.23 22.26
CA ASP A 313 8.71 11.01 23.15
C ASP A 313 7.96 12.02 24.02
N ARG A 314 6.65 12.15 23.84
CA ARG A 314 5.78 13.07 24.58
C ARG A 314 4.33 12.59 24.63
N ALA A 315 3.57 13.18 25.54
CA ALA A 315 2.14 12.91 25.64
C ALA A 315 1.39 13.55 24.46
N LEU A 316 0.60 12.77 23.76
CA LEU A 316 -0.30 13.27 22.70
C LEU A 316 -1.56 13.92 23.29
N VAL A 317 -2.06 13.36 24.40
CA VAL A 317 -3.30 13.78 25.04
C VAL A 317 -3.18 13.65 26.55
N GLN A 318 -4.00 14.39 27.29
CA GLN A 318 -3.99 14.38 28.76
C GLN A 318 -4.85 13.26 29.36
N THR A 319 -5.85 12.79 28.61
CA THR A 319 -6.79 11.76 29.11
C THR A 319 -7.01 10.68 28.07
N LEU A 320 -7.29 9.46 28.55
CA LEU A 320 -7.58 8.31 27.69
C LEU A 320 -8.80 8.54 26.76
N ALA A 321 -9.75 9.37 27.18
CA ALA A 321 -10.94 9.70 26.41
C ALA A 321 -10.61 10.45 25.11
N LEU A 322 -9.50 11.20 25.08
CA LEU A 322 -9.04 11.96 23.90
C LEU A 322 -8.03 11.18 23.04
N ALA A 323 -7.63 9.97 23.47
CA ALA A 323 -6.63 9.21 22.75
C ALA A 323 -7.12 8.81 21.34
N PRO A 324 -6.30 8.97 20.29
CA PRO A 324 -6.63 8.50 18.95
C PRO A 324 -6.88 6.99 18.98
N ARG A 325 -7.88 6.54 18.23
CA ARG A 325 -8.28 5.14 18.17
C ARG A 325 -8.02 4.60 16.78
N PHE A 326 -7.47 3.39 16.75
CA PHE A 326 -7.27 2.60 15.54
C PHE A 326 -7.99 1.26 15.72
N HIS A 327 -8.48 0.68 14.63
CA HIS A 327 -9.07 -0.65 14.63
C HIS A 327 -8.07 -1.66 14.06
N ARG A 328 -8.05 -2.86 14.62
CA ARG A 328 -7.14 -3.91 14.17
C ARG A 328 -7.62 -4.47 12.82
N VAL A 329 -6.70 -4.46 11.85
CA VAL A 329 -6.91 -5.04 10.52
C VAL A 329 -6.46 -6.50 10.51
N GLU A 330 -5.23 -6.77 10.95
CA GLU A 330 -4.64 -8.11 10.89
C GLU A 330 -3.66 -8.35 12.05
N THR A 331 -3.37 -9.62 12.31
CA THR A 331 -2.35 -10.06 13.26
C THR A 331 -1.58 -11.22 12.63
N ILE A 332 -0.26 -11.07 12.50
CA ILE A 332 0.61 -12.01 11.78
C ILE A 332 1.73 -12.47 12.73
N ALA A 333 1.89 -13.77 12.87
CA ALA A 333 3.02 -14.35 13.59
C ALA A 333 4.27 -14.34 12.70
N LEU A 334 5.39 -13.80 13.22
CA LEU A 334 6.67 -13.67 12.53
C LEU A 334 7.79 -14.33 13.36
N GLY A 335 7.75 -15.63 13.49
CA GLY A 335 8.54 -16.40 14.45
C GLY A 335 7.99 -16.19 15.84
N GLU A 336 8.81 -15.72 16.76
CA GLU A 336 8.39 -15.37 18.12
C GLU A 336 7.76 -13.97 18.19
N ASP A 337 7.97 -13.11 17.18
CA ASP A 337 7.41 -11.77 17.14
C ASP A 337 5.97 -11.78 16.59
N VAL A 338 5.22 -10.74 16.92
CA VAL A 338 3.88 -10.51 16.37
C VAL A 338 3.83 -9.16 15.67
N LEU A 339 3.40 -9.15 14.41
CA LEU A 339 2.98 -7.93 13.72
C LEU A 339 1.48 -7.74 13.93
N ILE A 340 1.09 -6.57 14.38
CA ILE A 340 -0.30 -6.15 14.46
C ILE A 340 -0.48 -4.94 13.55
N GLU A 341 -1.38 -5.05 12.58
CA GLU A 341 -1.73 -3.97 11.68
C GLU A 341 -3.04 -3.32 12.10
N TYR A 342 -3.03 -1.98 12.11
CA TYR A 342 -4.17 -1.16 12.46
C TYR A 342 -4.43 -0.11 11.38
N ALA A 343 -5.69 0.27 11.21
CA ALA A 343 -6.13 1.39 10.39
C ALA A 343 -7.04 2.34 11.18
N ARG A 344 -7.21 3.54 10.68
CA ARG A 344 -8.17 4.52 11.22
C ARG A 344 -9.60 4.23 10.85
#